data_c31fb763dacf4c0e2a0fd65bc4aa1bf7
#
_entry.id   c31fb763dacf4c0e2a0fd65bc4aa1bf7
#
_cell.length_a   1.000
_cell.length_b   1.000
_cell.length_c   1.000
_cell.angle_alpha   90.00
_cell.angle_beta   90.00
_cell.angle_gamma   90.00
#
_symmetry.space_group_name_H-M   'P 1'
#
loop_
_entity.id
_entity.type
_entity.pdbx_description
1 polymer ?
#
loop_
_entity_poly.entity_id
_entity_poly.type
_entity_poly.pdbx_seq_one_letter_code
_entity_poly.pdbx_strand_id
1 'polypeptide(L)'
;MKDVAKLALYFIFVVIVGALFAPFLFWSAQSLAVHGVFSFLARYDFETFFHRALLIAAALLLWPFLRISQVRGMSDLALAPNRRWDRDLCAGAFLSVIPLLCCGALLIAFHVYSFRHVFAWSRFGKVLAASIAVPFIEEWFFRGIVLGVLLRTGRKYMPILAVSALFAAVHFLKAPEQTTAVVTWSSGLNSIAHSLGRVGDPMMVASAFVTLFVIGCILADARVLTRSLWLSIGLHAGWIFGSGTFSWMARQKALALPWLGKNLLVGIIPLGVATFTCVVMRIWLKYDRASKV
;
A
#
# COMPACT_ATOMS: atom_id res chain seq x y z
N MET A 1 -18.50 -0.15 18.69
CA MET A 1 -18.76 -1.52 18.20
C MET A 1 -19.48 -1.56 16.84
N LYS A 2 -20.58 -0.81 16.66
CA LYS A 2 -21.34 -0.84 15.38
C LYS A 2 -20.50 -0.48 14.13
N ASP A 3 -19.62 0.51 14.21
CA ASP A 3 -18.81 0.93 13.05
C ASP A 3 -17.71 -0.08 12.69
N VAL A 4 -17.13 -0.79 13.67
CA VAL A 4 -16.18 -1.89 13.43
C VAL A 4 -16.87 -3.05 12.69
N ALA A 5 -18.10 -3.41 13.10
CA ALA A 5 -18.87 -4.45 12.44
C ALA A 5 -19.25 -4.07 11.00
N LYS A 6 -19.65 -2.79 10.76
CA LYS A 6 -19.92 -2.30 9.41
C LYS A 6 -18.68 -2.36 8.50
N LEU A 7 -17.52 -2.00 9.05
CA LEU A 7 -16.26 -2.06 8.33
C LEU A 7 -15.87 -3.50 7.99
N ALA A 8 -16.03 -4.43 8.93
CA ALA A 8 -15.78 -5.86 8.68
C ALA A 8 -16.72 -6.41 7.60
N LEU A 9 -18.00 -6.08 7.66
CA LEU A 9 -18.97 -6.43 6.62
C LEU A 9 -18.59 -5.87 5.26
N TYR A 10 -18.16 -4.60 5.20
CA TYR A 10 -17.69 -3.98 3.96
C TYR A 10 -16.56 -4.80 3.33
N PHE A 11 -15.53 -5.18 4.10
CA PHE A 11 -14.42 -5.97 3.56
C PHE A 11 -14.87 -7.38 3.12
N ILE A 12 -15.74 -8.03 3.88
CA ILE A 12 -16.31 -9.33 3.50
C ILE A 12 -17.07 -9.21 2.18
N PHE A 13 -17.92 -8.21 2.03
CA PHE A 13 -18.66 -7.98 0.79
C PHE A 13 -17.75 -7.64 -0.38
N VAL A 14 -16.70 -6.84 -0.18
CA VAL A 14 -15.70 -6.55 -1.22
C VAL A 14 -15.05 -7.83 -1.74
N VAL A 15 -14.65 -8.72 -0.84
CA VAL A 15 -14.01 -9.99 -1.22
C VAL A 15 -15.00 -10.90 -1.95
N ILE A 16 -16.22 -11.06 -1.44
CA ILE A 16 -17.24 -11.93 -2.06
C ILE A 16 -17.64 -11.39 -3.44
N VAL A 17 -18.04 -10.12 -3.50
CA VAL A 17 -18.49 -9.50 -4.76
C VAL A 17 -17.36 -9.46 -5.77
N GLY A 18 -16.14 -9.10 -5.36
CA GLY A 18 -14.98 -9.08 -6.25
C GLY A 18 -14.64 -10.47 -6.80
N ALA A 19 -14.68 -11.52 -5.96
CA ALA A 19 -14.43 -12.88 -6.38
C ALA A 19 -15.47 -13.39 -7.37
N LEU A 20 -16.75 -13.12 -7.13
CA LEU A 20 -17.84 -13.50 -8.04
C LEU A 20 -17.83 -12.68 -9.35
N PHE A 21 -17.39 -11.45 -9.30
CA PHE A 21 -17.32 -10.57 -10.47
C PHE A 21 -16.08 -10.83 -11.36
N ALA A 22 -15.01 -11.39 -10.80
CA ALA A 22 -13.75 -11.60 -11.51
C ALA A 22 -13.87 -12.45 -12.79
N PRO A 23 -14.55 -13.63 -12.80
CA PRO A 23 -14.73 -14.44 -14.00
C PRO A 23 -15.48 -13.66 -15.11
N PHE A 24 -16.53 -12.94 -14.72
CA PHE A 24 -17.29 -12.11 -15.67
C PHE A 24 -16.42 -11.03 -16.31
N LEU A 25 -15.61 -10.33 -15.51
CA LEU A 25 -14.68 -9.31 -16.00
C LEU A 25 -13.63 -9.91 -16.96
N PHE A 26 -13.11 -11.08 -16.64
CA PHE A 26 -12.15 -11.81 -17.47
C PHE A 26 -12.77 -12.19 -18.81
N TRP A 27 -13.92 -12.88 -18.83
CA TRP A 27 -14.56 -13.31 -20.07
C TRP A 27 -14.98 -12.13 -20.94
N SER A 28 -15.49 -11.05 -20.34
CA SER A 28 -15.82 -9.82 -21.08
C SER A 28 -14.58 -9.23 -21.76
N ALA A 29 -13.44 -9.17 -21.04
CA ALA A 29 -12.20 -8.66 -21.61
C ALA A 29 -11.66 -9.54 -22.73
N GLN A 30 -11.70 -10.88 -22.58
CA GLN A 30 -11.28 -11.82 -23.60
C GLN A 30 -12.18 -11.73 -24.84
N SER A 31 -13.50 -11.63 -24.66
CA SER A 31 -14.45 -11.44 -25.76
C SER A 31 -14.16 -10.16 -26.55
N LEU A 32 -13.97 -9.04 -25.86
CA LEU A 32 -13.58 -7.77 -26.50
C LEU A 32 -12.28 -7.88 -27.28
N ALA A 33 -11.28 -8.57 -26.70
CA ALA A 33 -9.99 -8.75 -27.35
C ALA A 33 -10.08 -9.59 -28.63
N VAL A 34 -10.90 -10.65 -28.64
CA VAL A 34 -11.19 -11.49 -29.84
C VAL A 34 -11.84 -10.67 -30.96
N HIS A 35 -12.69 -9.72 -30.62
CA HIS A 35 -13.31 -8.81 -31.60
C HIS A 35 -12.42 -7.62 -31.98
N GLY A 36 -11.15 -7.63 -31.60
CA GLY A 36 -10.18 -6.57 -31.94
C GLY A 36 -10.29 -5.30 -31.08
N VAL A 37 -11.26 -5.26 -30.16
CA VAL A 37 -11.41 -4.15 -29.21
C VAL A 37 -10.52 -4.40 -27.99
N PHE A 38 -9.56 -3.49 -27.74
CA PHE A 38 -8.61 -3.64 -26.63
C PHE A 38 -7.84 -4.96 -26.64
N SER A 39 -7.31 -5.37 -27.79
CA SER A 39 -6.57 -6.63 -28.00
C SER A 39 -5.42 -6.87 -27.00
N PHE A 40 -4.87 -5.80 -26.39
CA PHE A 40 -3.87 -5.88 -25.34
C PHE A 40 -4.38 -6.57 -24.07
N LEU A 41 -5.70 -6.63 -23.82
CA LEU A 41 -6.29 -7.29 -22.66
C LEU A 41 -6.08 -8.81 -22.67
N ALA A 42 -5.93 -9.42 -23.87
CA ALA A 42 -5.66 -10.85 -24.00
C ALA A 42 -4.32 -11.29 -23.37
N ARG A 43 -3.43 -10.33 -23.08
CA ARG A 43 -2.09 -10.61 -22.51
C ARG A 43 -2.10 -10.81 -20.99
N TYR A 44 -3.23 -10.54 -20.34
CA TYR A 44 -3.31 -10.57 -18.88
C TYR A 44 -3.97 -11.85 -18.39
N ASP A 45 -3.39 -12.42 -17.35
CA ASP A 45 -3.89 -13.60 -16.65
C ASP A 45 -5.17 -13.32 -15.87
N PHE A 46 -5.91 -14.37 -15.53
CA PHE A 46 -7.12 -14.28 -14.70
C PHE A 46 -6.87 -13.51 -13.40
N GLU A 47 -5.73 -13.71 -12.76
CA GLU A 47 -5.38 -13.07 -11.49
C GLU A 47 -5.29 -11.54 -11.58
N THR A 48 -4.90 -11.01 -12.74
CA THR A 48 -4.97 -9.56 -12.98
C THR A 48 -6.40 -9.05 -12.95
N PHE A 49 -7.35 -9.79 -13.54
CA PHE A 49 -8.77 -9.44 -13.51
C PHE A 49 -9.37 -9.64 -12.13
N PHE A 50 -8.96 -10.67 -11.40
CA PHE A 50 -9.38 -10.89 -10.01
C PHE A 50 -9.02 -9.69 -9.12
N HIS A 51 -7.77 -9.20 -9.18
CA HIS A 51 -7.37 -8.02 -8.42
C HIS A 51 -8.13 -6.76 -8.86
N ARG A 52 -8.38 -6.59 -10.16
CA ARG A 52 -9.19 -5.46 -10.66
C ARG A 52 -10.64 -5.56 -10.21
N ALA A 53 -11.22 -6.74 -10.20
CA ALA A 53 -12.57 -6.97 -9.70
C ALA A 53 -12.69 -6.63 -8.19
N LEU A 54 -11.71 -6.98 -7.38
CA LEU A 54 -11.66 -6.57 -5.97
C LEU A 54 -11.62 -5.05 -5.81
N LEU A 55 -10.80 -4.35 -6.61
CA LEU A 55 -10.72 -2.88 -6.57
C LEU A 55 -12.02 -2.21 -7.03
N ILE A 56 -12.65 -2.73 -8.09
CA ILE A 56 -13.94 -2.26 -8.58
C ILE A 56 -15.02 -2.48 -7.50
N ALA A 57 -15.08 -3.69 -6.91
CA ALA A 57 -16.01 -3.99 -5.82
C ALA A 57 -15.79 -3.07 -4.63
N ALA A 58 -14.53 -2.81 -4.24
CA ALA A 58 -14.21 -1.89 -3.16
C ALA A 58 -14.71 -0.47 -3.47
N ALA A 59 -14.49 0.03 -4.68
CA ALA A 59 -14.94 1.35 -5.08
C ALA A 59 -16.47 1.46 -5.12
N LEU A 60 -17.16 0.48 -5.69
CA LEU A 60 -18.62 0.47 -5.80
C LEU A 60 -19.30 0.36 -4.42
N LEU A 61 -18.77 -0.49 -3.54
CA LEU A 61 -19.32 -0.69 -2.20
C LEU A 61 -18.93 0.42 -1.22
N LEU A 62 -17.96 1.27 -1.58
CA LEU A 62 -17.51 2.35 -0.71
C LEU A 62 -18.62 3.37 -0.46
N TRP A 63 -19.37 3.73 -1.49
CA TRP A 63 -20.46 4.71 -1.36
C TRP A 63 -21.57 4.25 -0.39
N PRO A 64 -22.20 3.05 -0.53
CA PRO A 64 -23.16 2.56 0.43
C PRO A 64 -22.55 2.40 1.84
N PHE A 65 -21.30 1.96 1.94
CA PHE A 65 -20.61 1.87 3.24
C PHE A 65 -20.52 3.24 3.92
N LEU A 66 -20.09 4.29 3.22
CA LEU A 66 -20.02 5.64 3.76
C LEU A 66 -21.39 6.16 4.20
N ARG A 67 -22.45 5.89 3.44
CA ARG A 67 -23.84 6.22 3.77
C ARG A 67 -24.31 5.52 5.05
N ILE A 68 -24.14 4.20 5.13
CA ILE A 68 -24.50 3.38 6.30
C ILE A 68 -23.68 3.79 7.54
N SER A 69 -22.43 4.20 7.35
CA SER A 69 -21.54 4.68 8.39
C SER A 69 -21.78 6.16 8.75
N GLN A 70 -22.74 6.82 8.10
CA GLN A 70 -23.09 8.23 8.32
C GLN A 70 -21.87 9.16 8.19
N VAL A 71 -21.00 8.89 7.25
CA VAL A 71 -19.90 9.77 6.87
C VAL A 71 -20.41 10.77 5.84
N ARG A 72 -20.52 12.03 6.24
CA ARG A 72 -21.02 13.12 5.40
C ARG A 72 -19.92 14.07 4.93
N GLY A 73 -18.80 14.12 5.66
CA GLY A 73 -17.69 15.01 5.34
C GLY A 73 -16.38 14.60 5.99
N MET A 74 -15.34 15.36 5.71
CA MET A 74 -13.97 15.09 6.22
C MET A 74 -13.89 15.21 7.74
N SER A 75 -14.69 16.11 8.36
CA SER A 75 -14.78 16.26 9.81
C SER A 75 -15.21 14.97 10.50
N ASP A 76 -16.14 14.20 9.87
CA ASP A 76 -16.63 12.93 10.40
C ASP A 76 -15.54 11.85 10.43
N LEU A 77 -14.50 12.04 9.64
CA LEU A 77 -13.30 11.20 9.59
C LEU A 77 -12.17 11.78 10.45
N ALA A 78 -12.43 12.77 11.29
CA ALA A 78 -11.44 13.50 12.06
C ALA A 78 -10.30 14.09 11.22
N LEU A 79 -10.61 14.53 9.99
CA LEU A 79 -9.72 15.27 9.10
C LEU A 79 -10.02 16.76 9.19
N ALA A 80 -8.98 17.59 9.16
CA ALA A 80 -9.07 19.04 9.16
C ALA A 80 -8.47 19.62 7.86
N PRO A 81 -8.96 20.76 7.37
CA PRO A 81 -8.30 21.48 6.29
C PRO A 81 -6.84 21.80 6.66
N ASN A 82 -5.95 21.60 5.72
CA ASN A 82 -4.52 21.87 5.91
C ASN A 82 -4.05 22.93 4.91
N ARG A 83 -3.77 24.13 5.39
CA ARG A 83 -3.27 25.24 4.56
C ARG A 83 -1.79 25.06 4.13
N ARG A 84 -1.05 24.14 4.76
CA ARG A 84 0.36 23.84 4.47
C ARG A 84 0.51 22.44 3.88
N TRP A 85 -0.44 22.06 3.08
CA TRP A 85 -0.51 20.72 2.49
C TRP A 85 0.73 20.38 1.66
N ASP A 86 1.23 21.35 0.90
CA ASP A 86 2.43 21.27 0.05
C ASP A 86 3.68 21.02 0.89
N ARG A 87 3.84 21.77 1.97
CA ARG A 87 4.95 21.60 2.92
C ARG A 87 4.92 20.23 3.58
N ASP A 88 3.78 19.79 4.07
CA ASP A 88 3.63 18.48 4.71
C ASP A 88 3.90 17.35 3.72
N LEU A 89 3.41 17.48 2.48
CA LEU A 89 3.68 16.53 1.40
C LEU A 89 5.17 16.44 1.07
N CYS A 90 5.81 17.57 0.83
CA CYS A 90 7.25 17.61 0.53
C CYS A 90 8.09 17.12 1.70
N ALA A 91 7.78 17.56 2.94
CA ALA A 91 8.49 17.11 4.12
C ALA A 91 8.37 15.58 4.27
N GLY A 92 7.17 15.01 4.12
CA GLY A 92 6.98 13.57 4.16
C GLY A 92 7.82 12.83 3.12
N ALA A 93 7.82 13.31 1.87
CA ALA A 93 8.60 12.71 0.79
C ALA A 93 10.11 12.75 1.09
N PHE A 94 10.64 13.88 1.52
CA PHE A 94 12.07 14.00 1.87
C PHE A 94 12.45 13.19 3.11
N LEU A 95 11.62 13.21 4.16
CA LEU A 95 11.87 12.46 5.39
C LEU A 95 11.91 10.94 5.18
N SER A 96 11.30 10.43 4.13
CA SER A 96 11.30 8.99 3.81
C SER A 96 12.31 8.63 2.73
N VAL A 97 12.42 9.42 1.65
CA VAL A 97 13.32 9.11 0.54
C VAL A 97 14.79 9.25 0.90
N ILE A 98 15.15 10.31 1.66
CA ILE A 98 16.56 10.57 1.98
C ILE A 98 17.18 9.46 2.83
N PRO A 99 16.61 9.05 3.99
CA PRO A 99 17.17 7.95 4.78
C PRO A 99 17.26 6.64 4.00
N LEU A 100 16.26 6.37 3.14
CA LEU A 100 16.23 5.15 2.34
C LEU A 100 17.34 5.14 1.29
N LEU A 101 17.55 6.24 0.57
CA LEU A 101 18.61 6.34 -0.43
C LEU A 101 20.00 6.39 0.21
N CYS A 102 20.17 7.05 1.37
CA CYS A 102 21.40 7.00 2.15
C CYS A 102 21.74 5.55 2.55
N CYS A 103 20.75 4.80 3.07
CA CYS A 103 20.94 3.38 3.35
C CYS A 103 21.32 2.60 2.09
N GLY A 104 20.65 2.84 0.95
CA GLY A 104 20.99 2.24 -0.33
C GLY A 104 22.41 2.55 -0.78
N ALA A 105 22.90 3.78 -0.62
CA ALA A 105 24.26 4.19 -0.94
C ALA A 105 25.29 3.46 -0.06
N LEU A 106 25.02 3.33 1.25
CA LEU A 106 25.85 2.54 2.16
C LEU A 106 25.91 1.06 1.74
N LEU A 107 24.77 0.48 1.36
CA LEU A 107 24.73 -0.91 0.89
C LEU A 107 25.50 -1.11 -0.43
N ILE A 108 25.59 -0.10 -1.28
CA ILE A 108 26.48 -0.13 -2.47
C ILE A 108 27.94 -0.03 -2.02
N ALA A 109 28.28 0.87 -1.11
CA ALA A 109 29.64 1.04 -0.59
C ALA A 109 30.17 -0.27 0.08
N PHE A 110 29.29 -1.01 0.76
CA PHE A 110 29.59 -2.32 1.34
C PHE A 110 29.48 -3.49 0.35
N HIS A 111 29.36 -3.23 -0.95
CA HIS A 111 29.22 -4.25 -2.00
C HIS A 111 28.03 -5.21 -1.88
N VAL A 112 27.04 -4.88 -1.05
CA VAL A 112 25.79 -5.64 -0.93
C VAL A 112 24.92 -5.45 -2.17
N TYR A 113 24.98 -4.26 -2.78
CA TYR A 113 24.39 -3.93 -4.07
C TYR A 113 25.45 -3.48 -5.08
N SER A 114 25.12 -3.59 -6.36
CA SER A 114 25.89 -2.97 -7.44
C SER A 114 24.98 -2.27 -8.42
N PHE A 115 25.49 -1.23 -9.07
CA PHE A 115 24.75 -0.57 -10.14
C PHE A 115 24.47 -1.53 -11.31
N ARG A 116 23.35 -1.30 -11.97
CA ARG A 116 23.00 -1.97 -13.23
C ARG A 116 23.72 -1.27 -14.38
N HIS A 117 24.13 -2.03 -15.38
CA HIS A 117 24.77 -1.47 -16.58
C HIS A 117 23.75 -0.95 -17.60
N VAL A 118 22.49 -1.43 -17.54
CA VAL A 118 21.43 -1.05 -18.47
C VAL A 118 20.22 -0.55 -17.67
N PHE A 119 19.72 0.61 -18.04
CA PHE A 119 18.59 1.26 -17.41
C PHE A 119 17.35 1.23 -18.33
N ALA A 120 16.28 0.56 -17.88
CA ALA A 120 15.00 0.54 -18.56
C ALA A 120 14.17 1.79 -18.17
N TRP A 121 14.19 2.83 -18.98
CA TRP A 121 13.47 4.11 -18.70
C TRP A 121 11.96 3.95 -18.57
N SER A 122 11.36 3.00 -19.30
CA SER A 122 9.94 2.65 -19.14
C SER A 122 9.61 2.15 -17.72
N ARG A 123 10.56 1.49 -17.07
CA ARG A 123 10.45 1.04 -15.67
C ARG A 123 10.48 2.22 -14.70
N PHE A 124 11.35 3.20 -14.95
CA PHE A 124 11.41 4.42 -14.15
C PHE A 124 10.12 5.23 -14.25
N GLY A 125 9.54 5.37 -15.45
CA GLY A 125 8.23 6.01 -15.64
C GLY A 125 7.12 5.32 -14.83
N LYS A 126 7.13 3.98 -14.76
CA LYS A 126 6.19 3.23 -13.91
C LYS A 126 6.42 3.50 -12.42
N VAL A 127 7.67 3.60 -11.97
CA VAL A 127 7.99 3.96 -10.56
C VAL A 127 7.44 5.34 -10.23
N LEU A 128 7.67 6.32 -11.09
CA LEU A 128 7.19 7.69 -10.88
C LEU A 128 5.66 7.74 -10.81
N ALA A 129 4.97 7.12 -11.77
CA ALA A 129 3.51 7.06 -11.78
C ALA A 129 2.96 6.34 -10.52
N ALA A 130 3.57 5.23 -10.12
CA ALA A 130 3.17 4.49 -8.91
C ALA A 130 3.41 5.31 -7.64
N SER A 131 4.53 6.04 -7.53
CA SER A 131 4.84 6.86 -6.35
C SER A 131 3.89 8.05 -6.16
N ILE A 132 3.16 8.44 -7.18
CA ILE A 132 2.11 9.47 -7.09
C ILE A 132 0.74 8.83 -6.84
N ALA A 133 0.33 7.90 -7.70
CA ALA A 133 -1.04 7.39 -7.68
C ALA A 133 -1.32 6.46 -6.49
N VAL A 134 -0.41 5.55 -6.17
CA VAL A 134 -0.63 4.53 -5.12
C VAL A 134 -0.77 5.17 -3.74
N PRO A 135 0.15 6.05 -3.28
CA PRO A 135 0.02 6.69 -1.97
C PRO A 135 -1.25 7.51 -1.84
N PHE A 136 -1.63 8.24 -2.91
CA PHE A 136 -2.84 9.05 -2.86
C PHE A 136 -4.08 8.17 -2.64
N ILE A 137 -4.23 7.08 -3.40
CA ILE A 137 -5.38 6.18 -3.31
C ILE A 137 -5.38 5.43 -1.97
N GLU A 138 -4.24 4.86 -1.58
CA GLU A 138 -4.15 4.04 -0.38
C GLU A 138 -4.27 4.85 0.91
N GLU A 139 -3.64 6.03 1.00
CA GLU A 139 -3.76 6.88 2.18
C GLU A 139 -5.18 7.44 2.34
N TRP A 140 -5.84 7.79 1.24
CA TRP A 140 -7.23 8.20 1.28
C TRP A 140 -8.13 7.10 1.83
N PHE A 141 -7.92 5.87 1.37
CA PHE A 141 -8.71 4.73 1.80
C PHE A 141 -8.36 4.30 3.25
N PHE A 142 -7.10 3.96 3.50
CA PHE A 142 -6.71 3.41 4.80
C PHE A 142 -6.66 4.46 5.92
N ARG A 143 -6.04 5.62 5.68
CA ARG A 143 -5.85 6.65 6.71
C ARG A 143 -6.95 7.68 6.71
N GLY A 144 -7.57 7.95 5.59
CA GLY A 144 -8.77 8.76 5.50
C GLY A 144 -9.98 8.02 6.07
N ILE A 145 -10.45 7.02 5.35
CA ILE A 145 -11.74 6.38 5.61
C ILE A 145 -11.65 5.34 6.73
N VAL A 146 -10.84 4.29 6.56
CA VAL A 146 -10.82 3.17 7.52
C VAL A 146 -10.39 3.62 8.90
N LEU A 147 -9.25 4.31 9.00
CA LEU A 147 -8.77 4.85 10.27
C LEU A 147 -9.75 5.90 10.83
N GLY A 148 -10.29 6.78 9.98
CA GLY A 148 -11.25 7.80 10.40
C GLY A 148 -12.48 7.19 11.07
N VAL A 149 -13.06 6.16 10.47
CA VAL A 149 -14.22 5.44 11.05
C VAL A 149 -13.84 4.74 12.36
N LEU A 150 -12.65 4.09 12.42
CA LEU A 150 -12.20 3.43 13.63
C LEU A 150 -11.90 4.40 14.79
N LEU A 151 -11.41 5.61 14.50
CA LEU A 151 -11.15 6.63 15.52
C LEU A 151 -12.41 7.15 16.21
N ARG A 152 -13.60 6.96 15.63
CA ARG A 152 -14.88 7.27 16.27
C ARG A 152 -15.15 6.44 17.54
N THR A 153 -14.42 5.33 17.73
CA THR A 153 -14.48 4.54 18.98
C THR A 153 -13.91 5.26 20.19
N GLY A 154 -13.32 6.44 20.02
CA GLY A 154 -12.66 7.22 21.07
C GLY A 154 -11.28 6.70 21.48
N ARG A 155 -10.86 5.56 20.94
CA ARG A 155 -9.54 4.96 21.19
C ARG A 155 -8.55 5.44 20.12
N LYS A 156 -7.30 5.72 20.53
CA LYS A 156 -6.26 6.19 19.60
C LYS A 156 -5.40 5.04 19.05
N TYR A 157 -4.87 4.21 19.93
CA TYR A 157 -3.84 3.24 19.55
C TYR A 157 -4.41 1.99 18.85
N MET A 158 -5.54 1.47 19.34
CA MET A 158 -6.16 0.28 18.73
C MET A 158 -6.55 0.50 17.24
N PRO A 159 -7.15 1.64 16.84
CA PRO A 159 -7.35 1.96 15.43
C PRO A 159 -6.07 2.00 14.60
N ILE A 160 -4.99 2.58 15.13
CA ILE A 160 -3.69 2.63 14.45
C ILE A 160 -3.18 1.20 14.20
N LEU A 161 -3.16 0.35 15.22
CA LEU A 161 -2.70 -1.04 15.09
C LEU A 161 -3.58 -1.84 14.13
N ALA A 162 -4.90 -1.72 14.25
CA ALA A 162 -5.85 -2.45 13.42
C ALA A 162 -5.73 -2.07 11.94
N VAL A 163 -5.68 -0.77 11.60
CA VAL A 163 -5.54 -0.33 10.21
C VAL A 163 -4.17 -0.70 9.63
N SER A 164 -3.12 -0.69 10.45
CA SER A 164 -1.77 -1.06 10.02
C SER A 164 -1.64 -2.56 9.76
N ALA A 165 -2.27 -3.39 10.61
CA ALA A 165 -2.35 -4.83 10.37
C ALA A 165 -3.15 -5.16 9.11
N LEU A 166 -4.29 -4.49 8.90
CA LEU A 166 -5.09 -4.64 7.70
C LEU A 166 -4.30 -4.20 6.46
N PHE A 167 -3.63 -3.05 6.52
CA PHE A 167 -2.77 -2.54 5.45
C PHE A 167 -1.67 -3.54 5.08
N ALA A 168 -0.98 -4.08 6.06
CA ALA A 168 0.01 -5.13 5.82
C ALA A 168 -0.61 -6.39 5.21
N ALA A 169 -1.74 -6.87 5.76
CA ALA A 169 -2.40 -8.10 5.30
C ALA A 169 -2.86 -8.03 3.85
N VAL A 170 -3.45 -6.92 3.41
CA VAL A 170 -3.95 -6.81 2.01
C VAL A 170 -2.84 -6.84 0.97
N HIS A 171 -1.59 -6.52 1.34
CA HIS A 171 -0.44 -6.63 0.44
C HIS A 171 -0.07 -8.08 0.11
N PHE A 172 -0.55 -9.05 0.90
CA PHE A 172 -0.35 -10.48 0.67
C PHE A 172 -1.54 -11.14 -0.06
N LEU A 173 -2.63 -10.42 -0.30
CA LEU A 173 -3.76 -10.90 -1.11
C LEU A 173 -3.42 -10.85 -2.61
N LYS A 174 -2.18 -11.18 -2.98
CA LYS A 174 -1.76 -11.41 -4.35
C LYS A 174 -1.80 -12.89 -4.64
N ALA A 175 -2.79 -13.34 -5.42
CA ALA A 175 -2.75 -14.66 -6.00
C ALA A 175 -1.54 -14.77 -6.94
N PRO A 176 -0.82 -15.89 -6.93
CA PRO A 176 0.30 -16.11 -7.84
C PRO A 176 -0.18 -16.14 -9.29
N GLU A 177 0.62 -15.61 -10.20
CA GLU A 177 0.40 -15.71 -11.64
C GLU A 177 0.26 -17.18 -12.06
N GLN A 178 -0.68 -17.48 -12.98
CA GLN A 178 -0.94 -18.81 -13.56
C GLN A 178 -1.56 -19.88 -12.63
N THR A 179 -2.76 -19.66 -12.14
CA THR A 179 -3.43 -20.66 -11.32
C THR A 179 -4.52 -21.46 -12.03
N THR A 180 -5.01 -21.04 -13.20
CA THR A 180 -6.10 -21.73 -13.89
C THR A 180 -5.91 -21.79 -15.39
N ALA A 181 -5.79 -23.00 -15.94
CA ALA A 181 -5.82 -23.24 -17.38
C ALA A 181 -7.22 -22.94 -17.96
N VAL A 182 -8.28 -23.14 -17.19
CA VAL A 182 -9.67 -22.87 -17.57
C VAL A 182 -10.34 -22.04 -16.49
N VAL A 183 -10.86 -20.87 -16.87
CA VAL A 183 -11.59 -19.98 -15.97
C VAL A 183 -13.03 -20.43 -15.86
N THR A 184 -13.48 -20.69 -14.61
CA THR A 184 -14.84 -21.08 -14.26
C THR A 184 -15.45 -20.03 -13.31
N TRP A 185 -16.73 -20.15 -13.00
CA TRP A 185 -17.40 -19.27 -12.02
C TRP A 185 -16.80 -19.35 -10.61
N SER A 186 -16.19 -20.47 -10.25
CA SER A 186 -15.51 -20.65 -8.97
C SER A 186 -14.07 -20.14 -8.94
N SER A 187 -13.49 -19.72 -10.08
CA SER A 187 -12.08 -19.33 -10.17
C SER A 187 -11.71 -18.18 -9.22
N GLY A 188 -12.61 -17.19 -9.03
CA GLY A 188 -12.35 -16.12 -8.07
C GLY A 188 -12.29 -16.59 -6.61
N LEU A 189 -13.12 -17.55 -6.22
CA LEU A 189 -13.05 -18.14 -4.89
C LEU A 189 -11.79 -19.01 -4.72
N ASN A 190 -11.40 -19.73 -5.78
CA ASN A 190 -10.16 -20.48 -5.80
C ASN A 190 -8.93 -19.55 -5.66
N SER A 191 -8.95 -18.36 -6.28
CA SER A 191 -7.88 -17.36 -6.12
C SER A 191 -7.75 -16.89 -4.68
N ILE A 192 -8.85 -16.74 -3.93
CA ILE A 192 -8.78 -16.44 -2.49
C ILE A 192 -8.10 -17.58 -1.74
N ALA A 193 -8.54 -18.83 -1.97
CA ALA A 193 -7.95 -19.99 -1.32
C ALA A 193 -6.46 -20.14 -1.62
N HIS A 194 -6.06 -19.94 -2.88
CA HIS A 194 -4.66 -19.99 -3.29
C HIS A 194 -3.82 -18.84 -2.71
N SER A 195 -4.39 -17.63 -2.58
CA SER A 195 -3.71 -16.49 -1.95
C SER A 195 -3.42 -16.76 -0.47
N LEU A 196 -4.29 -17.47 0.22
CA LEU A 196 -4.13 -17.86 1.63
C LEU A 196 -3.28 -19.12 1.81
N GLY A 197 -3.32 -20.05 0.86
CA GLY A 197 -2.64 -21.36 0.95
C GLY A 197 -1.17 -21.36 0.50
N ARG A 198 -0.74 -20.41 -0.33
CA ARG A 198 0.65 -20.25 -0.76
C ARG A 198 1.35 -19.15 0.03
N VAL A 199 1.52 -19.37 1.31
CA VAL A 199 2.56 -18.66 2.06
C VAL A 199 3.89 -19.16 1.51
N GLY A 200 4.55 -18.37 0.65
CA GLY A 200 5.90 -18.65 0.17
C GLY A 200 6.89 -18.86 1.34
N ASP A 201 8.14 -18.52 1.19
CA ASP A 201 9.08 -18.55 2.31
C ASP A 201 8.48 -17.83 3.54
N PRO A 202 8.18 -18.54 4.66
CA PRO A 202 7.56 -17.94 5.84
C PRO A 202 8.37 -16.78 6.42
N MET A 203 9.69 -16.83 6.31
CA MET A 203 10.59 -15.77 6.75
C MET A 203 10.40 -14.50 5.90
N MET A 204 10.23 -14.66 4.59
CA MET A 204 9.95 -13.54 3.67
C MET A 204 8.61 -12.89 4.00
N VAL A 205 7.56 -13.68 4.20
CA VAL A 205 6.22 -13.18 4.51
C VAL A 205 6.21 -12.48 5.86
N ALA A 206 6.80 -13.09 6.89
CA ALA A 206 6.88 -12.49 8.22
C ALA A 206 7.66 -11.17 8.19
N SER A 207 8.84 -11.15 7.55
CA SER A 207 9.67 -9.93 7.42
C SER A 207 8.95 -8.83 6.66
N ALA A 208 8.27 -9.15 5.56
CA ALA A 208 7.50 -8.19 4.79
C ALA A 208 6.29 -7.68 5.58
N PHE A 209 5.56 -8.57 6.27
CA PHE A 209 4.42 -8.19 7.11
C PHE A 209 4.84 -7.21 8.22
N VAL A 210 5.90 -7.55 8.97
CA VAL A 210 6.40 -6.68 10.05
C VAL A 210 6.80 -5.32 9.53
N THR A 211 7.54 -5.27 8.41
CA THR A 211 7.97 -3.98 7.83
C THR A 211 6.77 -3.15 7.35
N LEU A 212 5.83 -3.76 6.63
CA LEU A 212 4.61 -3.07 6.17
C LEU A 212 3.72 -2.64 7.33
N PHE A 213 3.63 -3.44 8.39
CA PHE A 213 2.89 -3.09 9.60
C PHE A 213 3.49 -1.86 10.29
N VAL A 214 4.82 -1.82 10.45
CA VAL A 214 5.51 -0.66 11.06
C VAL A 214 5.37 0.58 10.18
N ILE A 215 5.55 0.46 8.86
CA ILE A 215 5.26 1.54 7.91
C ILE A 215 3.81 2.00 8.08
N GLY A 216 2.88 1.06 8.17
CA GLY A 216 1.47 1.32 8.42
C GLY A 216 1.21 2.15 9.67
N CYS A 217 1.89 1.81 10.78
CA CYS A 217 1.81 2.54 12.04
C CYS A 217 2.36 3.97 11.92
N ILE A 218 3.48 4.15 11.20
CA ILE A 218 4.09 5.47 10.99
C ILE A 218 3.16 6.38 10.19
N LEU A 219 2.58 5.87 9.11
CA LEU A 219 1.63 6.61 8.28
C LEU A 219 0.36 6.98 9.05
N ALA A 220 -0.16 6.05 9.86
CA ALA A 220 -1.32 6.29 10.71
C ALA A 220 -1.02 7.32 11.81
N ASP A 221 0.16 7.26 12.43
CA ASP A 221 0.61 8.23 13.44
C ASP A 221 0.78 9.63 12.82
N ALA A 222 1.42 9.74 11.65
CA ALA A 222 1.54 11.00 10.90
C ALA A 222 0.18 11.65 10.67
N ARG A 223 -0.80 10.87 10.20
CA ARG A 223 -2.18 11.33 9.98
C ARG A 223 -2.87 11.76 11.27
N VAL A 224 -2.73 11.00 12.35
CA VAL A 224 -3.36 11.34 13.65
C VAL A 224 -2.73 12.58 14.24
N LEU A 225 -1.42 12.74 14.14
CA LEU A 225 -0.71 13.91 14.66
C LEU A 225 -1.04 15.18 13.87
N THR A 226 -1.12 15.12 12.54
CA THR A 226 -1.38 16.30 11.70
C THR A 226 -2.87 16.57 11.48
N ARG A 227 -3.74 15.60 11.73
CA ARG A 227 -5.16 15.57 11.35
C ARG A 227 -5.36 15.79 9.84
N SER A 228 -4.39 15.40 9.04
CA SER A 228 -4.30 15.61 7.61
C SER A 228 -3.64 14.41 6.95
N LEU A 229 -3.91 14.15 5.66
CA LEU A 229 -3.33 13.04 4.91
C LEU A 229 -2.00 13.41 4.24
N TRP A 230 -1.69 14.69 4.09
CA TRP A 230 -0.60 15.13 3.21
C TRP A 230 0.78 14.66 3.65
N LEU A 231 1.06 14.68 4.96
CA LEU A 231 2.33 14.15 5.49
C LEU A 231 2.43 12.64 5.26
N SER A 232 1.35 11.91 5.49
CA SER A 232 1.33 10.45 5.29
C SER A 232 1.42 10.09 3.80
N ILE A 233 0.76 10.83 2.90
CA ILE A 233 0.92 10.68 1.44
C ILE A 233 2.37 10.94 1.04
N GLY A 234 3.00 12.00 1.54
CA GLY A 234 4.40 12.31 1.26
C GLY A 234 5.36 11.21 1.72
N LEU A 235 5.24 10.74 2.96
CA LEU A 235 6.04 9.63 3.49
C LEU A 235 5.91 8.37 2.64
N HIS A 236 4.69 8.00 2.28
CA HIS A 236 4.42 6.82 1.48
C HIS A 236 4.97 6.96 0.05
N ALA A 237 4.77 8.12 -0.57
CA ALA A 237 5.32 8.45 -1.89
C ALA A 237 6.84 8.36 -1.92
N GLY A 238 7.50 8.91 -0.89
CA GLY A 238 8.96 8.87 -0.78
C GLY A 238 9.49 7.44 -0.62
N TRP A 239 8.83 6.57 0.15
CA TRP A 239 9.24 5.16 0.23
C TRP A 239 9.06 4.41 -1.08
N ILE A 240 7.92 4.58 -1.78
CA ILE A 240 7.72 3.94 -3.09
C ILE A 240 8.73 4.47 -4.11
N PHE A 241 8.90 5.78 -4.17
CA PHE A 241 9.85 6.41 -5.09
C PHE A 241 11.29 5.97 -4.80
N GLY A 242 11.73 6.08 -3.55
CA GLY A 242 13.09 5.74 -3.14
C GLY A 242 13.42 4.27 -3.38
N SER A 243 12.56 3.34 -2.95
CA SER A 243 12.79 1.90 -3.15
C SER A 243 12.69 1.49 -4.62
N GLY A 244 11.73 2.07 -5.36
CA GLY A 244 11.55 1.81 -6.78
C GLY A 244 12.72 2.31 -7.62
N THR A 245 13.18 3.56 -7.37
CA THR A 245 14.33 4.16 -8.05
C THR A 245 15.61 3.40 -7.71
N PHE A 246 15.82 3.06 -6.44
CA PHE A 246 16.98 2.26 -6.05
C PHE A 246 16.98 0.89 -6.74
N SER A 247 15.85 0.18 -6.77
CA SER A 247 15.71 -1.11 -7.46
C SER A 247 15.84 -1.00 -8.98
N TRP A 248 15.56 0.18 -9.54
CA TRP A 248 15.81 0.48 -10.95
C TRP A 248 17.30 0.66 -11.25
N MET A 249 18.05 1.33 -10.35
CA MET A 249 19.48 1.62 -10.53
C MET A 249 20.39 0.48 -10.09
N ALA A 250 20.01 -0.30 -9.08
CA ALA A 250 20.87 -1.26 -8.43
C ALA A 250 20.27 -2.67 -8.39
N ARG A 251 21.13 -3.67 -8.25
CA ARG A 251 20.77 -5.06 -8.03
C ARG A 251 21.48 -5.61 -6.79
N GLN A 252 20.80 -6.42 -6.05
CA GLN A 252 21.34 -7.10 -4.88
C GLN A 252 22.35 -8.17 -5.30
N LYS A 253 23.48 -8.25 -4.60
CA LYS A 253 24.54 -9.26 -4.78
C LYS A 253 24.72 -10.14 -3.57
N ALA A 254 24.58 -9.60 -2.39
CA ALA A 254 24.80 -10.26 -1.12
C ALA A 254 23.70 -9.96 -0.13
N LEU A 255 23.76 -10.58 1.03
CA LEU A 255 22.77 -10.56 2.08
C LEU A 255 21.43 -11.20 1.68
N ALA A 256 20.85 -11.87 2.65
CA ALA A 256 19.54 -12.48 2.57
C ALA A 256 18.75 -12.15 3.84
N LEU A 257 17.54 -12.64 3.91
CA LEU A 257 16.74 -12.57 5.13
C LEU A 257 17.48 -13.23 6.30
N PRO A 258 17.32 -12.70 7.51
CA PRO A 258 16.36 -11.65 7.88
C PRO A 258 16.83 -10.21 7.63
N TRP A 259 18.08 -9.99 7.22
CA TRP A 259 18.66 -8.65 7.13
C TRP A 259 18.07 -7.81 6.01
N LEU A 260 17.95 -8.40 4.81
CA LEU A 260 17.51 -7.71 3.61
C LEU A 260 16.77 -8.67 2.69
N GLY A 261 15.55 -8.32 2.30
CA GLY A 261 14.75 -9.02 1.30
C GLY A 261 15.07 -8.58 -0.13
N LYS A 262 14.14 -8.81 -1.06
CA LYS A 262 14.30 -8.50 -2.48
C LYS A 262 14.41 -6.99 -2.80
N ASN A 263 14.08 -6.11 -1.86
CA ASN A 263 14.11 -4.66 -2.01
C ASN A 263 14.40 -3.96 -0.67
N LEU A 264 14.56 -2.64 -0.70
CA LEU A 264 14.80 -1.81 0.48
C LEU A 264 13.56 -1.59 1.37
N LEU A 265 12.52 -2.41 1.26
CA LEU A 265 11.30 -2.33 2.09
C LEU A 265 11.03 -3.63 2.86
N VAL A 266 11.93 -4.62 2.81
CA VAL A 266 11.72 -5.90 3.48
C VAL A 266 12.98 -6.31 4.23
N GLY A 267 12.86 -6.57 5.53
CA GLY A 267 13.96 -7.04 6.38
C GLY A 267 14.30 -6.07 7.51
N ILE A 268 15.27 -6.47 8.33
CA ILE A 268 15.69 -5.72 9.54
C ILE A 268 16.30 -4.35 9.17
N ILE A 269 17.11 -4.28 8.12
CA ILE A 269 17.73 -3.03 7.69
C ILE A 269 16.66 -2.01 7.25
N PRO A 270 15.72 -2.35 6.34
CA PRO A 270 14.60 -1.47 6.01
C PRO A 270 13.71 -1.09 7.20
N LEU A 271 13.50 -2.02 8.14
CA LEU A 271 12.77 -1.75 9.38
C LEU A 271 13.47 -0.68 10.22
N GLY A 272 14.80 -0.75 10.33
CA GLY A 272 15.62 0.27 10.99
C GLY A 272 15.48 1.64 10.31
N VAL A 273 15.50 1.69 8.97
CA VAL A 273 15.29 2.93 8.20
C VAL A 273 13.89 3.50 8.45
N ALA A 274 12.85 2.66 8.44
CA ALA A 274 11.48 3.10 8.73
C ALA A 274 11.36 3.67 10.15
N THR A 275 11.95 2.99 11.15
CA THR A 275 11.97 3.45 12.54
C THR A 275 12.71 4.78 12.68
N PHE A 276 13.86 4.93 12.03
CA PHE A 276 14.59 6.20 11.97
C PHE A 276 13.75 7.31 11.35
N THR A 277 13.08 7.05 10.23
CA THR A 277 12.14 7.99 9.61
C THR A 277 11.05 8.43 10.59
N CYS A 278 10.50 7.50 11.39
CA CYS A 278 9.50 7.81 12.42
C CYS A 278 10.05 8.80 13.46
N VAL A 279 11.27 8.56 13.96
CA VAL A 279 11.90 9.46 14.94
C VAL A 279 12.10 10.86 14.36
N VAL A 280 12.68 10.95 13.16
CA VAL A 280 12.94 12.24 12.52
C VAL A 280 11.64 12.98 12.19
N MET A 281 10.61 12.28 11.71
CA MET A 281 9.27 12.83 11.51
C MET A 281 8.69 13.45 12.79
N ARG A 282 8.78 12.74 13.91
CA ARG A 282 8.28 13.26 15.20
C ARG A 282 9.07 14.46 15.71
N ILE A 283 10.38 14.48 15.52
CA ILE A 283 11.26 15.62 15.81
C ILE A 283 10.83 16.82 14.94
N TRP A 284 10.71 16.61 13.63
CA TRP A 284 10.28 17.65 12.69
C TRP A 284 8.92 18.25 13.09
N LEU A 285 7.93 17.40 13.42
CA LEU A 285 6.61 17.86 13.86
C LEU A 285 6.66 18.66 15.17
N LYS A 286 7.56 18.33 16.10
CA LYS A 286 7.75 19.08 17.34
C LYS A 286 8.27 20.50 17.06
N TYR A 287 9.28 20.63 16.19
CA TYR A 287 9.83 21.93 15.81
C TYR A 287 8.83 22.77 14.99
N ASP A 288 8.12 22.17 14.06
CA ASP A 288 7.11 22.87 13.27
C ASP A 288 5.98 23.44 14.12
N ARG A 289 5.61 22.77 15.21
CA ARG A 289 4.61 23.26 16.17
C ARG A 289 5.17 24.35 17.06
N ALA A 290 6.40 24.23 17.50
CA ALA A 290 7.03 25.25 18.34
C ALA A 290 7.21 26.59 17.60
N SER A 291 7.41 26.57 16.29
CA SER A 291 7.51 27.78 15.45
C SER A 291 6.17 28.51 15.22
N LYS A 292 5.06 27.97 15.75
CA LYS A 292 3.68 28.52 15.61
C LYS A 292 3.18 29.21 16.89
N VAL A 293 3.94 29.16 17.96
CA VAL A 293 3.73 29.88 19.22
C VAL A 293 4.62 31.10 19.26
#